data_59e3596ff109a60ab271e376af113f78
#
_entry.id   59e3596ff109a60ab271e376af113f78
#
_cell.length_a   1.000
_cell.length_b   1.000
_cell.length_c   1.000
_cell.angle_alpha   90.00
_cell.angle_beta   90.00
_cell.angle_gamma   90.00
#
_symmetry.space_group_name_H-M   'P 1'
#
loop_
_entity.id
_entity.type
_entity.pdbx_description
1 polymer ?
#
loop_
_entity_poly.entity_id
_entity_poly.type
_entity_poly.pdbx_seq_one_letter_code
_entity_poly.pdbx_strand_id
1 'polypeptide(L)'
;MKIPTALRRPFYNKSEIHPDGPQNGQRESENGIVRIKTDKETYEQPVGFFHPKLRKVRNRAFAKWTTTTAFLMAFILAVLSIYWGVFFELENRLSHLAVYVVDMDGVAPFDNTGIQPFVGPTITGLVEQTLSEGKPTLGWTIRPASQFNNDPMQVRQAVYDFHAWAAIIINPNATAMLYQVVATGNTSYEPLGACQLVYMDSRDDTNWYDFMLPIISPFMTQAQSMVGQRWAGMVMQNASNPTALGNIQAVPQAINPAIGFSEYNLRPFYPYTGIPAVSIGLICKLLRCSWLRTY
;
A
#
# COMPACT_ATOMS: atom_id res chain seq x y z
N MET A 1 -25.11 -22.84 -16.75
CA MET A 1 -24.52 -21.70 -17.45
C MET A 1 -23.47 -22.25 -18.41
N LYS A 2 -23.77 -22.26 -19.72
CA LYS A 2 -22.98 -22.95 -20.75
C LYS A 2 -21.80 -22.07 -21.17
N ILE A 3 -20.60 -22.63 -21.15
CA ILE A 3 -19.36 -22.03 -21.64
C ILE A 3 -19.29 -22.24 -23.15
N PRO A 4 -19.08 -21.23 -23.98
CA PRO A 4 -18.88 -21.41 -25.42
C PRO A 4 -17.45 -21.86 -25.72
N THR A 5 -17.37 -23.02 -26.36
CA THR A 5 -16.17 -23.55 -27.01
C THR A 5 -16.05 -22.87 -28.37
N ALA A 6 -14.97 -22.11 -28.62
CA ALA A 6 -14.42 -21.92 -29.98
C ALA A 6 -13.24 -20.95 -29.93
N LEU A 7 -12.05 -21.49 -30.22
CA LEU A 7 -11.08 -20.90 -31.12
C LEU A 7 -9.84 -21.83 -31.20
N ARG A 8 -10.02 -22.94 -31.94
CA ARG A 8 -8.89 -23.67 -32.49
C ARG A 8 -8.38 -22.89 -33.71
N ARG A 9 -7.14 -22.44 -33.70
CA ARG A 9 -6.44 -22.02 -34.90
C ARG A 9 -5.98 -23.26 -35.66
N PRO A 10 -6.14 -23.32 -36.98
CA PRO A 10 -5.68 -24.45 -37.77
C PRO A 10 -4.17 -24.45 -37.93
N PHE A 11 -3.59 -25.59 -37.69
CA PHE A 11 -2.20 -25.89 -38.01
C PHE A 11 -2.01 -25.93 -39.52
N TYR A 12 -0.86 -25.45 -39.94
CA TYR A 12 -0.19 -25.51 -41.19
C TYR A 12 -0.52 -26.76 -42.01
N ASN A 13 -1.06 -26.57 -43.20
CA ASN A 13 -1.35 -27.65 -44.13
C ASN A 13 -0.12 -27.92 -45.03
N LYS A 14 0.31 -29.15 -44.99
CA LYS A 14 1.39 -29.72 -45.77
C LYS A 14 0.93 -29.77 -47.22
N SER A 15 1.70 -29.16 -48.10
CA SER A 15 1.48 -29.17 -49.54
C SER A 15 1.43 -30.61 -50.08
N GLU A 16 0.28 -30.99 -50.62
CA GLU A 16 0.09 -32.16 -51.43
C GLU A 16 0.75 -31.94 -52.80
N ILE A 17 1.61 -32.88 -53.16
CA ILE A 17 2.19 -33.01 -54.49
C ILE A 17 1.12 -33.73 -55.35
N HIS A 18 0.59 -33.05 -56.34
CA HIS A 18 -0.18 -33.63 -57.37
C HIS A 18 0.73 -34.16 -58.50
N PRO A 19 0.65 -35.43 -58.87
CA PRO A 19 1.26 -35.95 -60.08
C PRO A 19 0.16 -36.11 -61.13
N ASP A 20 0.06 -35.23 -62.10
CA ASP A 20 -0.55 -35.56 -63.39
C ASP A 20 -0.15 -34.49 -64.44
N GLY A 21 0.74 -34.86 -65.33
CA GLY A 21 1.00 -34.15 -66.56
C GLY A 21 0.40 -34.86 -67.73
N PRO A 22 0.05 -34.21 -68.83
CA PRO A 22 -0.23 -34.94 -70.08
C PRO A 22 1.04 -35.11 -70.88
N GLN A 23 1.27 -36.32 -71.27
CA GLN A 23 2.18 -36.71 -72.31
C GLN A 23 1.75 -36.06 -73.64
N ASN A 24 2.70 -35.45 -74.37
CA ASN A 24 2.64 -35.53 -75.81
C ASN A 24 4.06 -35.53 -76.39
N GLY A 25 4.37 -36.58 -77.08
CA GLY A 25 5.69 -36.86 -77.64
C GLY A 25 5.94 -36.07 -78.88
N GLN A 26 7.21 -35.79 -79.10
CA GLN A 26 7.86 -35.90 -80.40
C GLN A 26 9.32 -36.21 -80.13
N ARG A 27 9.70 -37.35 -80.64
CA ARG A 27 11.10 -37.73 -80.82
C ARG A 27 11.68 -36.85 -81.90
N GLU A 28 12.74 -36.15 -81.61
CA GLU A 28 13.80 -35.92 -82.60
C GLU A 28 15.17 -36.12 -81.95
N SER A 29 15.87 -37.03 -82.44
CA SER A 29 17.27 -37.37 -82.12
C SER A 29 18.13 -36.31 -82.77
N GLU A 30 18.92 -35.58 -82.03
CA GLU A 30 20.23 -35.10 -82.48
C GLU A 30 21.13 -34.84 -81.27
N ASN A 31 22.36 -35.36 -81.48
CA ASN A 31 23.46 -35.30 -80.56
C ASN A 31 23.80 -33.87 -80.16
N GLY A 32 23.31 -33.47 -79.00
CA GLY A 32 23.73 -32.25 -78.36
C GLY A 32 23.84 -32.51 -76.86
N ILE A 33 25.06 -32.76 -76.39
CA ILE A 33 25.34 -32.72 -74.96
C ILE A 33 25.06 -31.31 -74.47
N VAL A 34 23.83 -31.09 -73.99
CA VAL A 34 23.50 -29.91 -73.20
C VAL A 34 24.26 -30.01 -71.89
N ARG A 35 25.45 -29.40 -71.88
CA ARG A 35 26.13 -29.11 -70.64
C ARG A 35 25.27 -28.18 -69.87
N ILE A 36 24.40 -28.72 -68.92
CA ILE A 36 23.86 -27.98 -67.88
C ILE A 36 25.03 -27.37 -67.11
N LYS A 37 25.30 -26.08 -67.32
CA LYS A 37 26.13 -25.34 -66.39
C LYS A 37 25.42 -25.37 -65.09
N THR A 38 25.71 -26.35 -64.27
CA THR A 38 25.47 -26.29 -62.85
C THR A 38 26.35 -25.13 -62.38
N ASP A 39 25.77 -23.97 -62.24
CA ASP A 39 26.35 -22.92 -61.39
C ASP A 39 26.65 -23.61 -60.07
N LYS A 40 27.93 -23.96 -59.87
CA LYS A 40 28.42 -24.37 -58.58
C LYS A 40 28.13 -23.15 -57.68
N GLU A 41 26.96 -23.16 -57.01
CA GLU A 41 26.80 -22.34 -55.83
C GLU A 41 28.00 -22.67 -54.97
N THR A 42 28.95 -21.77 -54.98
CA THR A 42 30.15 -21.88 -54.16
C THR A 42 29.62 -21.62 -52.73
N TYR A 43 29.22 -22.71 -52.04
CA TYR A 43 28.93 -22.63 -50.64
C TYR A 43 30.18 -22.11 -49.93
N GLU A 44 30.20 -20.79 -49.67
CA GLU A 44 31.28 -20.23 -48.88
C GLU A 44 31.29 -20.96 -47.55
N GLN A 45 32.43 -21.54 -47.19
CA GLN A 45 32.60 -22.22 -45.90
C GLN A 45 32.14 -21.30 -44.76
N PRO A 46 31.35 -21.81 -43.82
CA PRO A 46 30.90 -21.00 -42.69
C PRO A 46 32.11 -20.43 -41.95
N VAL A 47 32.19 -19.11 -41.89
CA VAL A 47 33.29 -18.39 -41.23
C VAL A 47 32.94 -18.12 -39.79
N GLY A 48 33.87 -18.32 -38.87
CA GLY A 48 33.68 -18.05 -37.45
C GLY A 48 33.39 -16.57 -37.18
N PHE A 49 32.72 -16.27 -36.12
CA PHE A 49 32.26 -14.92 -35.72
C PHE A 49 33.36 -13.86 -35.71
N PHE A 50 34.60 -14.23 -35.36
CA PHE A 50 35.77 -13.33 -35.32
C PHE A 50 36.50 -13.19 -36.64
N HIS A 51 36.02 -13.82 -37.72
CA HIS A 51 36.69 -13.78 -39.00
C HIS A 51 36.77 -12.33 -39.57
N PRO A 52 37.89 -11.90 -40.15
CA PRO A 52 38.09 -10.53 -40.67
C PRO A 52 37.03 -10.07 -41.68
N LYS A 53 36.51 -10.97 -42.51
CA LYS A 53 35.42 -10.68 -43.48
C LYS A 53 34.17 -10.13 -42.80
N LEU A 54 33.86 -10.54 -41.56
CA LEU A 54 32.67 -10.13 -40.81
C LEU A 54 32.87 -8.85 -39.99
N ARG A 55 34.08 -8.26 -40.00
CA ARG A 55 34.41 -7.08 -39.16
C ARG A 55 33.44 -5.92 -39.35
N LYS A 56 33.06 -5.58 -40.59
CA LYS A 56 32.11 -4.48 -40.86
C LYS A 56 30.72 -4.77 -40.36
N VAL A 57 30.22 -5.99 -40.58
CA VAL A 57 28.90 -6.41 -40.13
C VAL A 57 28.85 -6.47 -38.60
N ARG A 58 29.85 -7.08 -37.99
CA ARG A 58 30.01 -7.17 -36.54
C ARG A 58 30.06 -5.77 -35.88
N ASN A 59 30.90 -4.87 -36.40
CA ASN A 59 30.99 -3.51 -35.83
C ASN A 59 29.69 -2.75 -35.97
N ARG A 60 28.93 -2.91 -37.06
CA ARG A 60 27.60 -2.29 -37.22
C ARG A 60 26.58 -2.90 -36.25
N ALA A 61 26.62 -4.21 -36.04
CA ALA A 61 25.76 -4.89 -35.08
C ALA A 61 26.08 -4.43 -33.65
N PHE A 62 27.37 -4.38 -33.28
CA PHE A 62 27.78 -3.88 -31.98
C PHE A 62 27.43 -2.41 -31.79
N ALA A 63 27.64 -1.55 -32.77
CA ALA A 63 27.26 -0.14 -32.68
C ALA A 63 25.77 0.01 -32.44
N LYS A 64 24.93 -0.69 -33.19
CA LYS A 64 23.48 -0.68 -32.97
C LYS A 64 23.12 -1.18 -31.57
N TRP A 65 23.69 -2.31 -31.17
CA TRP A 65 23.42 -2.88 -29.84
C TRP A 65 23.86 -1.94 -28.71
N THR A 66 25.05 -1.36 -28.79
CA THR A 66 25.56 -0.40 -27.82
C THR A 66 24.67 0.84 -27.75
N THR A 67 24.24 1.37 -28.90
CA THR A 67 23.34 2.53 -28.95
C THR A 67 22.00 2.19 -28.29
N THR A 68 21.40 1.05 -28.62
CA THR A 68 20.13 0.63 -27.99
C THR A 68 20.28 0.44 -26.49
N THR A 69 21.39 -0.19 -26.06
CA THR A 69 21.68 -0.37 -24.62
C THR A 69 21.88 0.97 -23.91
N ALA A 70 22.61 1.90 -24.53
CA ALA A 70 22.81 3.24 -23.96
C ALA A 70 21.50 4.01 -23.82
N PHE A 71 20.62 3.96 -24.82
CA PHE A 71 19.27 4.55 -24.73
C PHE A 71 18.44 3.91 -23.63
N LEU A 72 18.46 2.57 -23.52
CA LEU A 72 17.73 1.85 -22.48
C LEU A 72 18.24 2.24 -21.09
N MET A 73 19.56 2.28 -20.91
CA MET A 73 20.17 2.71 -19.64
C MET A 73 19.81 4.16 -19.29
N ALA A 74 19.87 5.08 -20.24
CA ALA A 74 19.46 6.46 -20.02
C ALA A 74 17.99 6.57 -19.64
N PHE A 75 17.11 5.79 -20.30
CA PHE A 75 15.69 5.73 -19.97
C PHE A 75 15.45 5.18 -18.57
N ILE A 76 16.08 4.07 -18.21
CA ILE A 76 15.98 3.47 -16.88
C ILE A 76 16.44 4.48 -15.80
N LEU A 77 17.59 5.13 -16.01
CA LEU A 77 18.10 6.13 -15.06
C LEU A 77 17.15 7.33 -14.95
N ALA A 78 16.56 7.80 -16.06
CA ALA A 78 15.58 8.88 -16.03
C ALA A 78 14.33 8.51 -15.24
N VAL A 79 13.79 7.31 -15.44
CA VAL A 79 12.62 6.81 -14.70
C VAL A 79 12.96 6.60 -13.22
N LEU A 80 14.10 5.95 -12.92
CA LEU A 80 14.51 5.72 -11.54
C LEU A 80 14.80 7.02 -10.78
N SER A 81 15.32 8.06 -11.46
CA SER A 81 15.55 9.36 -10.82
C SER A 81 14.25 10.01 -10.31
N ILE A 82 13.13 9.80 -11.02
CA ILE A 82 11.81 10.27 -10.56
C ILE A 82 11.40 9.52 -9.28
N TYR A 83 11.59 8.20 -9.24
CA TYR A 83 11.30 7.40 -8.04
C TYR A 83 12.18 7.82 -6.86
N TRP A 84 13.47 8.01 -7.07
CA TRP A 84 14.37 8.48 -6.00
C TRP A 84 14.04 9.88 -5.54
N GLY A 85 13.59 10.76 -6.44
CA GLY A 85 13.11 12.09 -6.08
C GLY A 85 11.87 12.06 -5.18
N VAL A 86 10.99 11.09 -5.35
CA VAL A 86 9.82 10.90 -4.48
C VAL A 86 10.23 10.48 -3.07
N PHE A 87 11.23 9.59 -2.94
CA PHE A 87 11.75 9.12 -1.65
C PHE A 87 12.79 10.05 -1.03
N PHE A 88 13.23 11.06 -1.76
CA PHE A 88 14.19 12.04 -1.23
C PHE A 88 13.56 12.89 -0.12
N GLU A 89 14.20 12.93 1.05
CA GLU A 89 13.73 13.64 2.24
C GLU A 89 12.32 13.24 2.69
N LEU A 90 11.97 11.96 2.55
CA LEU A 90 10.67 11.44 2.93
C LEU A 90 10.31 11.79 4.38
N GLU A 91 11.28 11.69 5.30
CA GLU A 91 11.08 11.97 6.72
C GLU A 91 10.60 13.42 6.94
N ASN A 92 11.11 14.39 6.17
CA ASN A 92 10.67 15.78 6.25
C ASN A 92 9.26 16.00 5.72
N ARG A 93 8.73 15.04 4.94
CA ARG A 93 7.40 15.11 4.33
C ARG A 93 6.32 14.34 5.10
N LEU A 94 6.71 13.59 6.12
CA LEU A 94 5.75 12.85 6.96
C LEU A 94 4.71 13.77 7.59
N SER A 95 5.06 15.02 7.87
CA SER A 95 4.15 16.03 8.41
C SER A 95 2.96 16.38 7.49
N HIS A 96 3.04 16.05 6.20
CA HIS A 96 1.90 16.19 5.27
C HIS A 96 0.86 15.08 5.42
N LEU A 97 1.20 13.98 6.08
CA LEU A 97 0.25 12.93 6.43
C LEU A 97 -0.52 13.35 7.69
N ALA A 98 -1.54 14.17 7.49
CA ALA A 98 -2.32 14.76 8.58
C ALA A 98 -3.09 13.70 9.36
N VAL A 99 -2.89 13.68 10.68
CA VAL A 99 -3.63 12.83 11.64
C VAL A 99 -4.38 13.75 12.61
N TYR A 100 -5.68 13.67 12.60
CA TYR A 100 -6.50 14.42 13.54
C TYR A 100 -6.54 13.72 14.90
N VAL A 101 -6.40 14.48 15.96
CA VAL A 101 -6.63 14.01 17.33
C VAL A 101 -7.76 14.84 17.90
N VAL A 102 -8.87 14.19 18.20
CA VAL A 102 -10.10 14.84 18.67
C VAL A 102 -10.43 14.32 20.06
N ASP A 103 -10.32 15.21 21.02
CA ASP A 103 -10.67 14.94 22.41
C ASP A 103 -12.17 15.26 22.63
N MET A 104 -12.96 14.22 22.88
CA MET A 104 -14.36 14.32 23.26
C MET A 104 -14.59 13.87 24.70
N ASP A 105 -13.52 13.54 25.46
CA ASP A 105 -13.65 13.05 26.85
C ASP A 105 -14.35 14.06 27.73
N GLY A 106 -15.43 13.65 28.39
CA GLY A 106 -16.25 14.53 29.22
C GLY A 106 -17.16 15.50 28.47
N VAL A 107 -17.32 15.35 27.15
CA VAL A 107 -18.33 16.11 26.40
C VAL A 107 -19.71 15.46 26.59
N ALA A 108 -20.78 16.23 26.39
CA ALA A 108 -22.16 15.74 26.52
C ALA A 108 -22.35 14.36 25.84
N PRO A 109 -23.05 13.41 26.48
CA PRO A 109 -23.87 13.54 27.70
C PRO A 109 -23.09 13.36 29.02
N PHE A 110 -21.78 13.36 29.03
CA PHE A 110 -20.91 13.10 30.19
C PHE A 110 -20.35 14.38 30.85
N ASP A 111 -20.73 15.55 30.35
CA ASP A 111 -20.33 16.89 30.84
C ASP A 111 -20.79 17.19 32.26
N ASN A 112 -21.92 16.58 32.69
CA ASN A 112 -22.54 16.83 34.00
C ASN A 112 -22.23 15.73 35.06
N THR A 113 -21.26 14.88 34.82
CA THR A 113 -20.91 13.78 35.75
C THR A 113 -20.12 14.23 36.98
N GLY A 114 -19.61 15.47 37.00
CA GLY A 114 -18.71 15.97 38.05
C GLY A 114 -17.31 15.29 38.02
N ILE A 115 -17.06 14.41 37.08
CA ILE A 115 -15.80 13.71 36.90
C ILE A 115 -14.88 14.56 36.01
N GLN A 116 -13.67 14.87 36.50
CA GLN A 116 -12.67 15.57 35.70
C GLN A 116 -12.12 14.65 34.60
N PRO A 117 -12.28 14.98 33.33
CA PRO A 117 -11.66 14.22 32.24
C PRO A 117 -10.13 14.14 32.38
N PHE A 118 -9.54 12.97 32.16
CA PHE A 118 -8.08 12.83 32.22
C PHE A 118 -7.52 12.00 31.05
N VAL A 119 -8.33 11.14 30.45
CA VAL A 119 -7.89 10.31 29.30
C VAL A 119 -7.55 11.20 28.12
N GLY A 120 -8.47 12.05 27.71
CA GLY A 120 -8.28 12.98 26.60
C GLY A 120 -7.10 13.94 26.81
N PRO A 121 -7.04 14.68 27.91
CA PRO A 121 -5.90 15.55 28.24
C PRO A 121 -4.55 14.82 28.32
N THR A 122 -4.52 13.53 28.71
CA THR A 122 -3.28 12.77 28.72
C THR A 122 -2.81 12.44 27.29
N ILE A 123 -3.75 12.05 26.41
CA ILE A 123 -3.41 11.71 25.00
C ILE A 123 -3.03 12.97 24.20
N THR A 124 -3.77 14.07 24.38
CA THR A 124 -3.45 15.34 23.72
C THR A 124 -2.11 15.92 24.21
N GLY A 125 -1.81 15.80 25.50
CA GLY A 125 -0.51 16.17 26.05
C GLY A 125 0.65 15.34 25.47
N LEU A 126 0.42 14.05 25.21
CA LEU A 126 1.41 13.19 24.53
C LEU A 126 1.64 13.66 23.08
N VAL A 127 0.60 14.10 22.36
CA VAL A 127 0.74 14.67 21.01
C VAL A 127 1.58 15.95 21.07
N GLU A 128 1.28 16.85 22.01
CA GLU A 128 2.06 18.10 22.18
C GLU A 128 3.52 17.81 22.52
N GLN A 129 3.78 16.82 23.37
CA GLN A 129 5.14 16.37 23.67
C GLN A 129 5.82 15.85 22.40
N THR A 130 5.18 14.98 21.61
CA THR A 130 5.72 14.44 20.36
C THR A 130 6.07 15.56 19.37
N LEU A 131 5.22 16.58 19.26
CA LEU A 131 5.47 17.74 18.39
C LEU A 131 6.63 18.60 18.92
N SER A 132 6.78 18.73 20.24
CA SER A 132 7.85 19.51 20.85
C SER A 132 9.24 18.90 20.72
N GLU A 133 9.35 17.60 20.50
CA GLU A 133 10.62 16.90 20.29
C GLU A 133 11.34 17.32 19.00
N GLY A 134 10.63 17.94 18.06
CA GLY A 134 11.19 18.40 16.78
C GLY A 134 11.72 17.30 15.86
N LYS A 135 11.37 16.04 16.14
CA LYS A 135 11.70 14.91 15.28
C LYS A 135 10.72 14.82 14.10
N PRO A 136 11.17 14.29 12.94
CA PRO A 136 10.27 14.00 11.85
C PRO A 136 9.13 13.07 12.32
N THR A 137 7.90 13.51 12.16
CA THR A 137 6.72 12.78 12.60
C THR A 137 5.52 13.10 11.69
N LEU A 138 4.41 12.39 11.88
CA LEU A 138 3.17 12.66 11.17
C LEU A 138 2.65 14.07 11.46
N GLY A 139 1.77 14.55 10.60
CA GLY A 139 1.09 15.85 10.76
C GLY A 139 0.01 15.82 11.84
N TRP A 140 0.41 15.57 13.09
CA TRP A 140 -0.50 15.56 14.23
C TRP A 140 -1.20 16.91 14.38
N THR A 141 -2.52 16.89 14.41
CA THR A 141 -3.32 18.12 14.53
C THR A 141 -4.43 17.89 15.54
N ILE A 142 -4.33 18.55 16.70
CA ILE A 142 -5.40 18.54 17.70
C ILE A 142 -6.54 19.41 17.21
N ARG A 143 -7.73 18.85 17.14
CA ARG A 143 -8.95 19.53 16.70
C ARG A 143 -9.98 19.56 17.83
N PRO A 144 -10.65 20.68 18.06
CA PRO A 144 -11.67 20.75 19.07
C PRO A 144 -12.90 19.92 18.69
N ALA A 145 -13.51 19.23 19.66
CA ALA A 145 -14.71 18.42 19.45
C ALA A 145 -15.87 19.22 18.83
N SER A 146 -15.99 20.50 19.20
CA SER A 146 -17.01 21.42 18.68
C SER A 146 -16.98 21.59 17.17
N GLN A 147 -15.82 21.45 16.53
CA GLN A 147 -15.68 21.49 15.06
C GLN A 147 -16.44 20.33 14.39
N PHE A 148 -16.67 19.27 15.10
CA PHE A 148 -17.38 18.07 14.65
C PHE A 148 -18.72 17.88 15.36
N ASN A 149 -19.32 18.96 15.83
CA ASN A 149 -20.58 18.94 16.56
C ASN A 149 -20.59 17.96 17.78
N ASN A 150 -19.43 17.70 18.36
CA ASN A 150 -19.22 16.72 19.43
C ASN A 150 -19.64 15.28 19.04
N ASP A 151 -19.63 14.96 17.75
CA ASP A 151 -20.05 13.67 17.22
C ASP A 151 -18.86 12.92 16.60
N PRO A 152 -18.47 11.75 17.14
CA PRO A 152 -17.42 10.91 16.55
C PRO A 152 -17.66 10.54 15.08
N MET A 153 -18.93 10.46 14.67
CA MET A 153 -19.27 10.14 13.27
C MET A 153 -18.88 11.25 12.30
N GLN A 154 -18.92 12.51 12.73
CA GLN A 154 -18.46 13.65 11.92
C GLN A 154 -16.94 13.60 11.70
N VAL A 155 -16.17 13.13 12.71
CA VAL A 155 -14.72 12.93 12.55
C VAL A 155 -14.44 11.80 11.57
N ARG A 156 -15.19 10.68 11.66
CA ARG A 156 -15.08 9.59 10.68
C ARG A 156 -15.41 10.07 9.27
N GLN A 157 -16.44 10.92 9.14
CA GLN A 157 -16.81 11.51 7.85
C GLN A 157 -15.68 12.39 7.30
N ALA A 158 -15.01 13.19 8.14
CA ALA A 158 -13.87 14.01 7.71
C ALA A 158 -12.70 13.18 7.18
N VAL A 159 -12.42 11.99 7.77
CA VAL A 159 -11.44 11.05 7.22
C VAL A 159 -11.92 10.47 5.90
N TYR A 160 -13.21 10.10 5.82
CA TYR A 160 -13.81 9.56 4.60
C TYR A 160 -13.76 10.56 3.43
N ASP A 161 -13.91 11.86 3.72
CA ASP A 161 -13.87 12.96 2.76
C ASP A 161 -12.42 13.46 2.48
N PHE A 162 -11.41 12.69 2.92
CA PHE A 162 -9.98 12.97 2.69
C PHE A 162 -9.43 14.25 3.35
N HIS A 163 -10.12 14.82 4.35
CA HIS A 163 -9.61 15.98 5.11
C HIS A 163 -8.43 15.60 6.01
N ALA A 164 -8.36 14.34 6.44
CA ALA A 164 -7.22 13.76 7.14
C ALA A 164 -6.91 12.38 6.57
N TRP A 165 -5.73 11.86 6.86
CA TRP A 165 -5.34 10.49 6.53
C TRP A 165 -5.85 9.49 7.55
N ALA A 166 -5.80 9.90 8.81
CA ALA A 166 -6.33 9.13 9.94
C ALA A 166 -6.84 10.07 11.01
N ALA A 167 -7.61 9.55 11.95
CA ALA A 167 -8.02 10.27 13.14
C ALA A 167 -7.97 9.36 14.37
N ILE A 168 -7.49 9.92 15.48
CA ILE A 168 -7.63 9.35 16.82
C ILE A 168 -8.75 10.12 17.52
N ILE A 169 -9.77 9.40 17.94
CA ILE A 169 -10.94 9.97 18.62
C ILE A 169 -10.94 9.41 20.03
N ILE A 170 -10.91 10.27 21.03
CA ILE A 170 -11.17 9.92 22.42
C ILE A 170 -12.66 10.03 22.64
N ASN A 171 -13.31 8.95 23.04
CA ASN A 171 -14.77 8.92 23.17
C ASN A 171 -15.24 9.74 24.35
N PRO A 172 -16.48 10.31 24.30
CA PRO A 172 -17.04 11.17 25.37
C PRO A 172 -17.07 10.51 26.74
N ASN A 173 -17.16 9.20 26.80
CA ASN A 173 -17.30 8.42 28.03
C ASN A 173 -15.97 7.82 28.52
N ALA A 174 -14.84 8.13 27.90
CA ALA A 174 -13.56 7.43 28.17
C ALA A 174 -13.16 7.48 29.65
N THR A 175 -13.12 8.66 30.24
CA THR A 175 -12.85 8.80 31.69
C THR A 175 -14.02 8.30 32.56
N ALA A 176 -15.25 8.66 32.21
CA ALA A 176 -16.43 8.33 33.01
C ALA A 176 -16.61 6.80 33.17
N MET A 177 -16.38 6.03 32.13
CA MET A 177 -16.46 4.56 32.17
C MET A 177 -15.44 3.93 33.10
N LEU A 178 -14.21 4.46 33.17
CA LEU A 178 -13.19 3.98 34.12
C LEU A 178 -13.65 4.19 35.59
N TYR A 179 -14.15 5.36 35.92
CA TYR A 179 -14.70 5.61 37.25
C TYR A 179 -15.91 4.74 37.56
N GLN A 180 -16.82 4.58 36.61
CA GLN A 180 -17.99 3.74 36.76
C GLN A 180 -17.65 2.29 37.05
N VAL A 181 -16.66 1.74 36.30
CA VAL A 181 -16.24 0.35 36.49
C VAL A 181 -15.68 0.12 37.90
N VAL A 182 -14.83 1.02 38.39
CA VAL A 182 -14.28 0.91 39.73
C VAL A 182 -15.39 1.06 40.78
N ALA A 183 -16.42 1.89 40.55
CA ALA A 183 -17.54 2.05 41.47
C ALA A 183 -18.50 0.85 41.47
N THR A 184 -18.73 0.20 40.32
CA THR A 184 -19.76 -0.83 40.15
C THR A 184 -19.24 -2.27 40.02
N GLY A 185 -17.97 -2.47 39.64
CA GLY A 185 -17.40 -3.78 39.32
C GLY A 185 -18.02 -4.41 38.06
N ASN A 186 -18.46 -3.60 37.09
CA ASN A 186 -19.10 -4.10 35.87
C ASN A 186 -18.11 -4.85 35.00
N THR A 187 -18.23 -6.18 34.96
CA THR A 187 -17.34 -7.09 34.20
C THR A 187 -17.48 -6.95 32.69
N SER A 188 -18.53 -6.27 32.19
CA SER A 188 -18.72 -6.01 30.75
C SER A 188 -17.90 -4.81 30.23
N TYR A 189 -17.02 -4.25 31.07
CA TYR A 189 -16.17 -3.17 30.64
C TYR A 189 -15.22 -3.62 29.53
N GLU A 190 -15.23 -2.88 28.44
CA GLU A 190 -14.36 -3.14 27.27
C GLU A 190 -13.41 -1.94 27.06
N PRO A 191 -12.10 -2.11 27.33
CA PRO A 191 -11.11 -1.04 27.17
C PRO A 191 -11.05 -0.45 25.75
N LEU A 192 -11.30 -1.26 24.71
CA LEU A 192 -11.30 -0.82 23.33
C LEU A 192 -12.37 0.23 23.02
N GLY A 193 -13.40 0.33 23.86
CA GLY A 193 -14.45 1.35 23.76
C GLY A 193 -14.01 2.76 24.14
N ALA A 194 -12.82 2.95 24.72
CA ALA A 194 -12.36 4.26 25.19
C ALA A 194 -11.92 5.18 24.05
N CYS A 195 -11.21 4.66 23.07
CA CYS A 195 -10.67 5.42 21.95
C CYS A 195 -10.92 4.71 20.62
N GLN A 196 -10.81 5.47 19.52
CA GLN A 196 -10.94 4.94 18.17
C GLN A 196 -9.77 5.41 17.31
N LEU A 197 -9.21 4.51 16.52
CA LEU A 197 -8.37 4.82 15.40
C LEU A 197 -9.18 4.65 14.11
N VAL A 198 -9.34 5.72 13.35
CA VAL A 198 -10.11 5.75 12.11
C VAL A 198 -9.18 6.03 10.96
N TYR A 199 -9.24 5.22 9.90
CA TYR A 199 -8.38 5.35 8.73
C TYR A 199 -8.99 4.73 7.47
N MET A 200 -8.31 4.92 6.34
CA MET A 200 -8.63 4.26 5.07
C MET A 200 -7.33 3.81 4.40
N ASP A 201 -7.03 2.52 4.42
CA ASP A 201 -5.85 1.97 3.75
C ASP A 201 -5.99 1.98 2.22
N SER A 202 -7.22 1.92 1.69
CA SER A 202 -7.46 1.99 0.25
C SER A 202 -7.15 3.36 -0.38
N ARG A 203 -6.89 4.39 0.42
CA ARG A 203 -6.42 5.68 -0.07
C ARG A 203 -5.01 5.57 -0.65
N ASP A 204 -4.12 4.91 0.09
CA ASP A 204 -2.76 4.53 -0.30
C ASP A 204 -2.23 3.54 0.74
N ASP A 205 -2.21 2.27 0.36
CA ASP A 205 -1.79 1.16 1.24
C ASP A 205 -0.31 1.28 1.64
N THR A 206 0.55 1.73 0.72
CA THR A 206 1.97 1.94 0.98
C THR A 206 2.18 3.02 2.04
N ASN A 207 1.55 4.19 1.89
CA ASN A 207 1.65 5.26 2.89
C ASN A 207 1.11 4.81 4.25
N TRP A 208 0.05 4.02 4.27
CA TRP A 208 -0.53 3.52 5.51
C TRP A 208 0.40 2.52 6.21
N TYR A 209 0.80 1.44 5.54
CA TYR A 209 1.54 0.35 6.16
C TYR A 209 3.03 0.65 6.36
N ASP A 210 3.66 1.41 5.46
CA ASP A 210 5.10 1.65 5.52
C ASP A 210 5.47 2.90 6.36
N PHE A 211 4.56 3.88 6.46
CA PHE A 211 4.88 5.16 7.12
C PHE A 211 3.96 5.53 8.27
N MET A 212 2.65 5.38 8.12
CA MET A 212 1.72 5.85 9.15
C MET A 212 1.57 4.86 10.30
N LEU A 213 1.26 3.61 10.01
CA LEU A 213 1.05 2.58 11.03
C LEU A 213 2.27 2.36 11.94
N PRO A 214 3.53 2.33 11.42
CA PRO A 214 4.72 2.21 12.26
C PRO A 214 4.94 3.37 13.24
N ILE A 215 4.32 4.53 13.01
CA ILE A 215 4.37 5.69 13.91
C ILE A 215 3.15 5.71 14.84
N ILE A 216 1.96 5.41 14.31
CA ILE A 216 0.70 5.45 15.08
C ILE A 216 0.65 4.32 16.12
N SER A 217 1.10 3.11 15.78
CA SER A 217 1.01 1.95 16.70
C SER A 217 1.84 2.14 17.96
N PRO A 218 3.12 2.55 17.92
CA PRO A 218 3.88 2.88 19.12
C PRO A 218 3.27 4.05 19.91
N PHE A 219 2.74 5.07 19.23
CA PHE A 219 2.04 6.18 19.88
C PHE A 219 0.83 5.69 20.68
N MET A 220 -0.02 4.84 20.11
CA MET A 220 -1.16 4.26 20.81
C MET A 220 -0.72 3.44 22.03
N THR A 221 0.32 2.63 21.89
CA THR A 221 0.88 1.84 22.98
C THR A 221 1.40 2.73 24.11
N GLN A 222 2.10 3.82 23.77
CA GLN A 222 2.56 4.80 24.74
C GLN A 222 1.41 5.52 25.44
N ALA A 223 0.37 5.92 24.69
CA ALA A 223 -0.83 6.53 25.23
C ALA A 223 -1.53 5.61 26.22
N GLN A 224 -1.71 4.32 25.86
CA GLN A 224 -2.28 3.31 26.77
C GLN A 224 -1.46 3.18 28.05
N SER A 225 -0.13 3.12 27.94
CA SER A 225 0.77 3.02 29.09
C SER A 225 0.67 4.25 30.00
N MET A 226 0.69 5.46 29.45
CA MET A 226 0.63 6.70 30.22
C MET A 226 -0.73 6.86 30.93
N VAL A 227 -1.83 6.60 30.21
CA VAL A 227 -3.17 6.64 30.84
C VAL A 227 -3.29 5.55 31.90
N GLY A 228 -2.85 4.33 31.63
CA GLY A 228 -2.90 3.22 32.58
C GLY A 228 -2.09 3.52 33.84
N GLN A 229 -0.88 4.05 33.73
CA GLN A 229 -0.05 4.42 34.90
C GLN A 229 -0.72 5.54 35.74
N ARG A 230 -1.22 6.60 35.07
CA ARG A 230 -1.91 7.68 35.75
C ARG A 230 -3.16 7.20 36.47
N TRP A 231 -3.95 6.37 35.77
CA TRP A 231 -5.16 5.78 36.31
C TRP A 231 -4.87 4.86 37.50
N ALA A 232 -3.92 3.94 37.39
CA ALA A 232 -3.52 3.05 38.48
C ALA A 232 -3.08 3.85 39.72
N GLY A 233 -2.34 4.95 39.52
CA GLY A 233 -1.98 5.85 40.63
C GLY A 233 -3.18 6.47 41.33
N MET A 234 -4.19 6.94 40.57
CA MET A 234 -5.43 7.51 41.12
C MET A 234 -6.26 6.45 41.87
N VAL A 235 -6.35 5.24 41.33
CA VAL A 235 -7.08 4.14 41.97
C VAL A 235 -6.39 3.70 43.26
N MET A 236 -5.06 3.61 43.29
CA MET A 236 -4.32 3.25 44.50
C MET A 236 -4.44 4.29 45.62
N GLN A 237 -4.52 5.57 45.28
CA GLN A 237 -4.79 6.62 46.27
C GLN A 237 -6.14 6.44 46.94
N ASN A 238 -7.13 5.86 46.23
CA ASN A 238 -8.50 5.60 46.73
C ASN A 238 -8.68 4.14 47.21
N ALA A 239 -7.64 3.32 47.26
CA ALA A 239 -7.68 1.89 47.60
C ALA A 239 -8.04 1.61 49.08
N SER A 240 -8.24 2.63 49.92
CA SER A 240 -8.76 2.48 51.30
C SER A 240 -10.21 1.98 51.37
N ASN A 241 -10.93 1.99 50.24
CA ASN A 241 -12.30 1.48 50.16
C ASN A 241 -12.28 -0.02 49.75
N PRO A 242 -12.66 -0.96 50.67
CA PRO A 242 -12.66 -2.39 50.38
C PRO A 242 -13.56 -2.79 49.20
N THR A 243 -14.68 -2.05 49.02
CA THR A 243 -15.60 -2.30 47.89
C THR A 243 -14.95 -1.97 46.54
N ALA A 244 -14.27 -0.85 46.47
CA ALA A 244 -13.55 -0.46 45.25
C ALA A 244 -12.44 -1.49 44.90
N LEU A 245 -11.70 -1.99 45.90
CA LEU A 245 -10.69 -3.01 45.72
C LEU A 245 -11.31 -4.32 45.21
N GLY A 246 -12.43 -4.75 45.75
CA GLY A 246 -13.17 -5.93 45.29
C GLY A 246 -13.64 -5.78 43.83
N ASN A 247 -14.15 -4.62 43.47
CA ASN A 247 -14.58 -4.31 42.11
C ASN A 247 -13.40 -4.36 41.12
N ILE A 248 -12.26 -3.82 41.50
CA ILE A 248 -11.03 -3.86 40.67
C ILE A 248 -10.55 -5.29 40.46
N GLN A 249 -10.61 -6.14 41.49
CA GLN A 249 -10.26 -7.56 41.38
C GLN A 249 -11.18 -8.31 40.42
N ALA A 250 -12.47 -7.90 40.38
CA ALA A 250 -13.43 -8.48 39.43
C ALA A 250 -13.24 -8.03 37.99
N VAL A 251 -12.62 -6.86 37.75
CA VAL A 251 -12.46 -6.25 36.44
C VAL A 251 -11.01 -5.78 36.25
N PRO A 252 -10.04 -6.72 36.12
CA PRO A 252 -8.61 -6.38 36.02
C PRO A 252 -8.28 -5.56 34.75
N GLN A 253 -9.06 -5.73 33.68
CA GLN A 253 -8.90 -4.96 32.42
C GLN A 253 -9.18 -3.46 32.62
N ALA A 254 -9.89 -3.06 33.65
CA ALA A 254 -10.07 -1.65 34.00
C ALA A 254 -8.78 -0.99 34.54
N ILE A 255 -7.78 -1.77 34.90
CA ILE A 255 -6.48 -1.27 35.35
C ILE A 255 -5.43 -1.45 34.27
N ASN A 256 -5.42 -2.60 33.63
CA ASN A 256 -4.46 -2.91 32.58
C ASN A 256 -5.16 -3.72 31.46
N PRO A 257 -5.33 -3.15 30.25
CA PRO A 257 -4.70 -1.89 29.75
C PRO A 257 -5.43 -0.58 30.11
N ALA A 258 -6.47 -0.58 30.94
CA ALA A 258 -7.33 0.54 31.28
C ALA A 258 -8.11 1.10 30.09
N ILE A 259 -7.43 1.55 29.05
CA ILE A 259 -8.00 2.01 27.77
C ILE A 259 -7.44 1.21 26.60
N GLY A 260 -8.14 1.28 25.48
CA GLY A 260 -7.70 0.71 24.21
C GLY A 260 -8.21 1.52 23.02
N PHE A 261 -7.80 1.14 21.83
CA PHE A 261 -8.19 1.77 20.59
C PHE A 261 -8.93 0.77 19.71
N SER A 262 -10.19 1.04 19.40
CA SER A 262 -10.91 0.31 18.34
C SER A 262 -10.48 0.82 16.98
N GLU A 263 -10.14 -0.08 16.08
CA GLU A 263 -9.72 0.28 14.73
C GLU A 263 -10.89 0.25 13.74
N TYR A 264 -11.07 1.34 13.02
CA TYR A 264 -12.10 1.50 11.99
C TYR A 264 -11.46 1.82 10.65
N ASN A 265 -11.26 0.79 9.82
CA ASN A 265 -10.91 0.97 8.43
C ASN A 265 -12.19 1.26 7.62
N LEU A 266 -12.39 2.49 7.20
CA LEU A 266 -13.62 2.93 6.52
C LEU A 266 -13.74 2.38 5.09
N ARG A 267 -12.60 2.10 4.45
CA ARG A 267 -12.53 1.51 3.12
C ARG A 267 -11.32 0.57 3.05
N PRO A 268 -11.49 -0.70 3.45
CA PRO A 268 -10.41 -1.66 3.39
C PRO A 268 -9.97 -1.93 1.94
N PHE A 269 -8.66 -1.96 1.70
CA PHE A 269 -8.10 -2.36 0.43
C PHE A 269 -8.22 -3.88 0.28
N TYR A 270 -9.22 -4.31 -0.47
CA TYR A 270 -9.49 -5.72 -0.70
C TYR A 270 -9.98 -5.96 -2.14
N PRO A 271 -9.48 -6.96 -2.85
CA PRO A 271 -8.50 -7.97 -2.40
C PRO A 271 -7.03 -7.51 -2.56
N TYR A 272 -6.15 -7.92 -1.67
CA TYR A 272 -4.69 -7.65 -1.75
C TYR A 272 -4.05 -8.17 -3.05
N THR A 273 -4.66 -9.15 -3.70
CA THR A 273 -4.25 -9.64 -5.03
C THR A 273 -4.32 -8.57 -6.12
N GLY A 274 -5.00 -7.46 -5.88
CA GLY A 274 -5.04 -6.30 -6.77
C GLY A 274 -3.75 -5.47 -6.77
N ILE A 275 -2.92 -5.53 -5.72
CA ILE A 275 -1.69 -4.73 -5.59
C ILE A 275 -0.74 -4.92 -6.77
N PRO A 276 -0.37 -6.14 -7.20
CA PRO A 276 0.49 -6.33 -8.36
C PRO A 276 -0.10 -5.80 -9.66
N ALA A 277 -1.42 -5.87 -9.81
CA ALA A 277 -2.10 -5.38 -11.00
C ALA A 277 -2.12 -3.84 -11.07
N VAL A 278 -2.30 -3.17 -9.95
CA VAL A 278 -2.35 -1.70 -9.88
C VAL A 278 -0.94 -1.11 -9.94
N SER A 279 0.03 -1.64 -9.20
CA SER A 279 1.39 -1.08 -9.16
C SER A 279 2.24 -1.48 -10.36
N ILE A 280 2.36 -2.78 -10.66
CA ILE A 280 3.21 -3.27 -11.75
C ILE A 280 2.47 -3.29 -13.09
N GLY A 281 1.19 -3.66 -13.08
CA GLY A 281 0.37 -3.77 -14.30
C GLY A 281 0.18 -2.45 -15.04
N LEU A 282 0.03 -1.33 -14.32
CA LEU A 282 -0.04 0.00 -14.93
C LEU A 282 1.28 0.40 -15.59
N ILE A 283 2.41 0.12 -14.95
CA ILE A 283 3.75 0.38 -15.52
C ILE A 283 3.94 -0.44 -16.79
N CYS A 284 3.61 -1.73 -16.76
CA CYS A 284 3.70 -2.61 -17.94
C CYS A 284 2.76 -2.16 -19.08
N LYS A 285 1.56 -1.67 -18.75
CA LYS A 285 0.60 -1.17 -19.74
C LYS A 285 1.08 0.12 -20.39
N LEU A 286 1.66 1.04 -19.63
CA LEU A 286 2.25 2.28 -20.15
C LEU A 286 3.44 1.98 -21.06
N LEU A 287 4.33 1.07 -20.70
CA LEU A 287 5.45 0.64 -21.51
C LEU A 287 4.97 -0.01 -22.82
N ARG A 288 3.93 -0.85 -22.77
CA ARG A 288 3.38 -1.50 -23.97
C ARG A 288 2.70 -0.51 -24.90
N CYS A 289 2.00 0.49 -24.39
CA CYS A 289 1.38 1.53 -25.20
C CYS A 289 2.40 2.44 -25.90
N SER A 290 3.55 2.69 -25.32
CA SER A 290 4.61 3.46 -25.95
C SER A 290 5.30 2.68 -27.10
N TRP A 291 5.40 1.34 -26.98
CA TRP A 291 5.97 0.47 -28.02
C TRP A 291 5.07 0.32 -29.26
N LEU A 292 3.76 0.31 -29.08
CA LEU A 292 2.80 0.15 -30.18
C LEU A 292 2.59 1.43 -31.01
N ARG A 293 3.10 2.58 -30.58
CA ARG A 293 3.06 3.83 -31.36
C ARG A 293 4.27 4.04 -32.28
N THR A 294 5.24 3.14 -32.25
CA THR A 294 6.51 3.27 -33.01
C THR A 294 6.61 2.32 -34.20
N TYR A 295 5.49 1.64 -34.58
CA TYR A 295 5.39 0.86 -35.82
C TYR A 295 4.23 1.31 -36.68
#